data_a66e42cb4a37ae6d5a856672f8529f60
#
_entry.id   a66e42cb4a37ae6d5a856672f8529f60
#
_cell.length_a   1.000
_cell.length_b   1.000
_cell.length_c   1.000
_cell.angle_alpha   90.00
_cell.angle_beta   90.00
_cell.angle_gamma   90.00
#
_symmetry.space_group_name_H-M   'P 1'
#
loop_
_entity.id
_entity.type
_entity.pdbx_description
1 polymer ?
#
loop_
_entity_poly.entity_id
_entity_poly.type
_entity_poly.pdbx_seq_one_letter_code
_entity_poly.pdbx_strand_id
1 'polypeptide(L)'
;MRTLVRLALAVGPLLLPQLGWAAIPANPCPFSDEGVGAAGDLAQVGEQLKTAKRLEVLAVGSATMFGPEASLAPGTITSQSFGSLVNPVAPTSATLTQPPSEQAFPLQMAKQLRTLVPGLTVEVTVRGGRGLLASEMLELLHKELAAKHYNLVIWQTGTVEAVRNLPPGEFGQTLSEGAQAVQDAGADLVLVDPQYSRFLQTNSNLDPYFQALQQVSAMPGVMLFRRFDLMRGWANDGGIDLERTARSDREKAVVTLHACLGRHLARLVASSIRG
;
A
#
# COMPACT_ATOMS: atom_id res chain seq x y z
N MET A 1 53.87 26.55 67.23
CA MET A 1 52.53 26.03 66.96
C MET A 1 52.18 26.41 65.52
N ARG A 2 52.25 25.46 64.55
CA ARG A 2 51.91 25.68 63.15
C ARG A 2 50.66 24.87 62.81
N THR A 3 49.56 25.57 62.54
CA THR A 3 48.25 25.01 62.23
C THR A 3 48.21 24.71 60.74
N LEU A 4 48.08 23.40 60.41
CA LEU A 4 47.88 22.93 59.06
C LEU A 4 46.39 22.96 58.69
N VAL A 5 45.99 23.79 57.71
CA VAL A 5 44.67 23.81 57.12
C VAL A 5 44.65 22.73 56.00
N ARG A 6 43.80 21.73 56.16
CA ARG A 6 43.49 20.72 55.14
C ARG A 6 42.37 21.21 54.26
N LEU A 7 42.68 21.46 53.01
CA LEU A 7 41.70 21.75 51.96
C LEU A 7 41.11 20.42 51.46
N ALA A 8 39.83 20.21 51.68
CA ALA A 8 39.08 19.08 51.11
C ALA A 8 38.54 19.47 49.72
N LEU A 9 39.03 18.84 48.65
CA LEU A 9 38.44 18.96 47.31
C LEU A 9 37.25 18.04 47.21
N ALA A 10 36.06 18.63 47.08
CA ALA A 10 34.83 17.91 46.78
C ALA A 10 34.77 17.65 45.28
N VAL A 11 34.90 16.39 44.86
CA VAL A 11 34.67 15.93 43.49
C VAL A 11 33.16 15.65 43.36
N GLY A 12 32.43 16.54 42.69
CA GLY A 12 31.05 16.35 42.36
C GLY A 12 30.87 15.30 41.23
N PRO A 13 29.80 14.48 41.25
CA PRO A 13 29.59 13.52 40.18
C PRO A 13 29.18 14.24 38.88
N LEU A 14 29.93 13.98 37.82
CA LEU A 14 29.57 14.38 36.43
C LEU A 14 28.32 13.60 36.02
N LEU A 15 27.19 14.26 35.95
CA LEU A 15 25.96 13.78 35.32
C LEU A 15 26.19 13.75 33.80
N LEU A 16 26.53 12.60 33.26
CA LEU A 16 26.49 12.35 31.82
C LEU A 16 25.01 12.35 31.37
N PRO A 17 24.64 13.10 30.31
CA PRO A 17 23.31 12.98 29.73
C PRO A 17 23.13 11.57 29.20
N GLN A 18 22.18 10.82 29.77
CA GLN A 18 21.72 9.56 29.18
C GLN A 18 21.03 9.92 27.86
N LEU A 19 21.68 9.61 26.74
CA LEU A 19 21.04 9.56 25.44
C LEU A 19 19.93 8.51 25.53
N GLY A 20 18.72 8.99 25.71
CA GLY A 20 17.52 8.15 25.70
C GLY A 20 17.44 7.45 24.34
N TRP A 21 17.61 6.15 24.33
CA TRP A 21 17.24 5.33 23.19
C TRP A 21 15.76 5.54 22.97
N ALA A 22 15.41 6.16 21.85
CA ALA A 22 14.01 6.24 21.43
C ALA A 22 13.50 4.80 21.36
N ALA A 23 12.60 4.43 22.27
CA ALA A 23 11.96 3.12 22.26
C ALA A 23 11.28 2.96 20.90
N ILE A 24 11.63 1.91 20.17
CA ILE A 24 10.93 1.52 18.94
C ILE A 24 9.46 1.41 19.32
N PRO A 25 8.55 2.12 18.68
CA PRO A 25 7.14 2.06 19.03
C PRO A 25 6.67 0.61 18.95
N ALA A 26 6.00 0.14 19.98
CA ALA A 26 5.53 -1.25 20.13
C ALA A 26 4.60 -1.70 18.98
N ASN A 27 4.11 -0.77 18.18
CA ASN A 27 3.34 -1.01 16.96
C ASN A 27 3.89 -0.16 15.81
N PRO A 28 4.63 -0.76 14.85
CA PRO A 28 5.17 -0.01 13.71
C PRO A 28 4.08 0.47 12.74
N CYS A 29 2.84 0.04 12.91
CA CYS A 29 1.70 0.45 12.12
C CYS A 29 0.61 1.00 13.04
N PRO A 30 0.77 2.21 13.61
CA PRO A 30 -0.28 2.80 14.42
C PRO A 30 -1.56 2.91 13.59
N PHE A 31 -2.68 2.56 14.20
CA PHE A 31 -3.98 2.76 13.58
C PHE A 31 -4.39 4.21 13.71
N SER A 32 -4.57 4.89 12.58
CA SER A 32 -5.53 5.97 12.47
C SER A 32 -6.74 5.44 11.71
N ASP A 33 -7.94 5.63 12.24
CA ASP A 33 -9.19 5.33 11.51
C ASP A 33 -9.32 6.18 10.23
N GLU A 34 -8.52 7.23 10.11
CA GLU A 34 -8.49 8.18 8.98
C GLU A 34 -7.97 7.57 7.66
N GLY A 35 -7.24 6.47 7.70
CA GLY A 35 -6.69 5.82 6.49
C GLY A 35 -7.56 4.70 5.92
N VAL A 36 -8.57 4.27 6.64
CA VAL A 36 -9.52 3.26 6.19
C VAL A 36 -10.61 3.98 5.41
N GLY A 37 -10.62 3.80 4.10
CA GLY A 37 -11.45 4.53 3.14
C GLY A 37 -12.88 4.72 3.57
N ALA A 38 -13.40 5.91 3.26
CA ALA A 38 -14.80 6.25 3.43
C ALA A 38 -15.66 5.56 2.36
N ALA A 39 -16.85 5.17 2.80
CA ALA A 39 -18.07 5.04 2.03
C ALA A 39 -18.01 4.21 0.74
N GLY A 40 -17.87 2.93 0.86
CA GLY A 40 -18.32 1.95 -0.10
C GLY A 40 -18.80 0.74 0.67
N ASP A 41 -19.74 0.01 0.13
CA ASP A 41 -20.15 -1.28 0.66
C ASP A 41 -19.60 -2.38 -0.27
N LEU A 42 -18.86 -3.32 0.30
CA LEU A 42 -18.42 -4.52 -0.42
C LEU A 42 -19.45 -5.63 -0.17
N ALA A 43 -20.62 -5.49 -0.76
CA ALA A 43 -21.76 -6.36 -0.48
C ALA A 43 -21.51 -7.83 -0.83
N GLN A 44 -20.84 -8.08 -1.97
CA GLN A 44 -20.48 -9.43 -2.42
C GLN A 44 -19.45 -10.06 -1.45
N VAL A 45 -18.43 -9.30 -1.07
CA VAL A 45 -17.44 -9.74 -0.07
C VAL A 45 -18.13 -10.00 1.28
N GLY A 46 -18.97 -9.10 1.75
CA GLY A 46 -19.70 -9.23 3.01
C GLY A 46 -20.51 -10.52 3.07
N GLU A 47 -21.23 -10.85 2.00
CA GLU A 47 -22.00 -12.09 1.89
C GLU A 47 -21.07 -13.32 1.90
N GLN A 48 -19.98 -13.31 1.14
CA GLN A 48 -19.02 -14.42 1.13
C GLN A 48 -18.36 -14.65 2.48
N LEU A 49 -18.02 -13.60 3.19
CA LEU A 49 -17.42 -13.69 4.52
C LEU A 49 -18.39 -14.23 5.58
N LYS A 50 -19.70 -13.92 5.44
CA LYS A 50 -20.74 -14.41 6.36
C LYS A 50 -21.11 -15.87 6.09
N THR A 51 -21.26 -16.26 4.84
CA THR A 51 -21.88 -17.54 4.44
C THR A 51 -20.91 -18.60 3.96
N ALA A 52 -20.24 -18.36 2.84
CA ALA A 52 -19.43 -19.36 2.14
C ALA A 52 -18.05 -19.59 2.80
N LYS A 53 -17.55 -18.63 3.59
CA LYS A 53 -16.23 -18.67 4.20
C LYS A 53 -15.10 -18.92 3.17
N ARG A 54 -15.32 -18.49 1.93
CA ARG A 54 -14.36 -18.57 0.84
C ARG A 54 -14.31 -17.26 0.09
N LEU A 55 -13.12 -16.74 -0.14
CA LEU A 55 -12.89 -15.49 -0.85
C LEU A 55 -11.83 -15.69 -1.94
N GLU A 56 -12.26 -15.52 -3.18
CA GLU A 56 -11.38 -15.49 -4.36
C GLU A 56 -11.02 -14.04 -4.66
N VAL A 57 -9.74 -13.71 -4.61
CA VAL A 57 -9.23 -12.34 -4.75
C VAL A 57 -8.34 -12.24 -5.97
N LEU A 58 -8.59 -11.24 -6.81
CA LEU A 58 -7.69 -10.80 -7.86
C LEU A 58 -7.01 -9.50 -7.43
N ALA A 59 -5.69 -9.48 -7.38
CA ALA A 59 -4.90 -8.28 -7.08
C ALA A 59 -4.14 -7.84 -8.34
N VAL A 60 -4.47 -6.67 -8.88
CA VAL A 60 -3.83 -6.11 -10.07
C VAL A 60 -3.09 -4.84 -9.73
N GLY A 61 -1.85 -4.68 -10.22
CA GLY A 61 -1.11 -3.46 -9.95
C GLY A 61 0.36 -3.50 -10.34
N SER A 62 1.12 -2.60 -9.72
CA SER A 62 2.56 -2.45 -9.97
C SER A 62 3.38 -3.56 -9.31
N ALA A 63 4.69 -3.50 -9.46
CA ALA A 63 5.65 -4.42 -8.84
C ALA A 63 5.45 -4.58 -7.31
N THR A 64 4.92 -3.55 -6.62
CA THR A 64 4.65 -3.63 -5.18
C THR A 64 3.59 -4.67 -4.81
N MET A 65 2.73 -5.09 -5.75
CA MET A 65 1.79 -6.19 -5.53
C MET A 65 2.49 -7.55 -5.37
N PHE A 66 3.72 -7.69 -5.88
CA PHE A 66 4.48 -8.94 -5.86
C PHE A 66 5.36 -9.10 -4.62
N GLY A 67 5.53 -8.06 -3.83
CA GLY A 67 6.22 -8.11 -2.54
C GLY A 67 7.45 -7.24 -2.42
N PRO A 68 8.17 -7.35 -1.28
CA PRO A 68 9.33 -6.51 -0.97
C PRO A 68 10.44 -6.57 -2.01
N GLU A 69 10.79 -7.75 -2.48
CA GLU A 69 11.87 -7.95 -3.47
C GLU A 69 11.56 -7.25 -4.79
N ALA A 70 10.33 -7.40 -5.30
CA ALA A 70 9.89 -6.72 -6.51
C ALA A 70 9.81 -5.21 -6.31
N SER A 71 9.48 -4.75 -5.09
CA SER A 71 9.42 -3.33 -4.71
C SER A 71 10.81 -2.68 -4.70
N LEU A 72 11.84 -3.43 -4.33
CA LEU A 72 13.22 -2.97 -4.24
C LEU A 72 14.01 -3.14 -5.54
N ALA A 73 13.49 -3.92 -6.49
CA ALA A 73 14.19 -4.21 -7.74
C ALA A 73 14.39 -2.94 -8.58
N PRO A 74 15.49 -2.86 -9.37
CA PRO A 74 15.73 -1.75 -10.29
C PRO A 74 14.53 -1.53 -11.24
N GLY A 75 14.17 -0.28 -11.49
CA GLY A 75 13.04 0.11 -12.33
C GLY A 75 11.68 0.20 -11.60
N THR A 76 11.61 -0.13 -10.30
CA THR A 76 10.48 0.22 -9.45
C THR A 76 10.52 1.72 -9.13
N ILE A 77 9.36 2.38 -9.06
CA ILE A 77 9.27 3.82 -8.76
C ILE A 77 9.75 4.07 -7.33
N THR A 78 11.01 4.44 -7.23
CA THR A 78 11.63 4.97 -6.02
C THR A 78 12.20 6.34 -6.35
N SER A 79 12.57 7.12 -5.36
CA SER A 79 13.26 8.40 -5.58
C SER A 79 14.48 8.29 -6.52
N GLN A 80 15.12 7.12 -6.58
CA GLN A 80 16.28 6.87 -7.44
C GLN A 80 15.91 6.43 -8.87
N SER A 81 14.73 5.87 -9.08
CA SER A 81 14.28 5.38 -10.40
C SER A 81 13.35 6.35 -11.12
N PHE A 82 12.97 7.45 -10.46
CA PHE A 82 12.05 8.43 -11.01
C PHE A 82 12.56 9.05 -12.33
N GLY A 83 13.85 9.33 -12.42
CA GLY A 83 14.46 9.85 -13.65
C GLY A 83 14.28 8.93 -14.87
N SER A 84 14.19 7.63 -14.66
CA SER A 84 13.94 6.63 -15.71
C SER A 84 12.51 6.64 -16.23
N LEU A 85 11.55 7.08 -15.43
CA LEU A 85 10.12 7.11 -15.81
C LEU A 85 9.73 8.38 -16.58
N VAL A 86 10.46 9.48 -16.35
CA VAL A 86 10.25 10.76 -17.06
C VAL A 86 11.03 10.83 -18.36
N ASN A 87 12.00 9.94 -18.57
CA ASN A 87 12.77 9.89 -19.80
C ASN A 87 11.92 9.19 -20.89
N PRO A 88 11.72 9.78 -22.08
CA PRO A 88 10.98 9.17 -23.18
C PRO A 88 11.57 7.83 -23.69
N VAL A 89 12.78 7.47 -23.25
CA VAL A 89 13.41 6.15 -23.48
C VAL A 89 13.22 5.22 -22.27
N ALA A 90 12.32 5.56 -21.33
CA ALA A 90 12.03 4.71 -20.16
C ALA A 90 11.62 3.29 -20.58
N PRO A 91 12.01 2.26 -19.83
CA PRO A 91 11.71 0.88 -20.16
C PRO A 91 10.20 0.70 -20.38
N THR A 92 9.86 0.01 -21.44
CA THR A 92 8.51 -0.44 -21.74
C THR A 92 7.93 -1.13 -20.51
N SER A 93 6.63 -0.92 -20.28
CA SER A 93 5.84 -1.67 -19.30
C SER A 93 6.17 -3.16 -19.38
N ALA A 94 6.40 -3.79 -18.24
CA ALA A 94 6.75 -5.19 -18.18
C ALA A 94 5.86 -5.93 -17.16
N THR A 95 5.09 -6.88 -17.67
CA THR A 95 4.31 -7.80 -16.83
C THR A 95 5.26 -8.75 -16.08
N LEU A 96 5.02 -8.94 -14.79
CA LEU A 96 5.75 -9.89 -13.96
C LEU A 96 5.06 -11.26 -14.03
N THR A 97 5.83 -12.29 -14.33
CA THR A 97 5.36 -13.69 -14.42
C THR A 97 5.74 -14.52 -13.20
N GLN A 98 6.64 -14.00 -12.35
CA GLN A 98 7.04 -14.67 -11.11
C GLN A 98 5.88 -14.71 -10.11
N PRO A 99 5.77 -15.75 -9.28
CA PRO A 99 4.79 -15.76 -8.20
C PRO A 99 5.06 -14.63 -7.20
N PRO A 100 3.99 -14.08 -6.57
CA PRO A 100 4.18 -13.08 -5.53
C PRO A 100 4.86 -13.71 -4.30
N SER A 101 5.68 -12.91 -3.61
CA SER A 101 6.23 -13.29 -2.31
C SER A 101 5.12 -13.42 -1.26
N GLU A 102 5.26 -14.37 -0.34
CA GLU A 102 4.38 -14.50 0.84
C GLU A 102 4.29 -13.20 1.67
N GLN A 103 5.29 -12.33 1.56
CA GLN A 103 5.33 -11.03 2.22
C GLN A 103 4.63 -9.93 1.42
N ALA A 104 4.12 -10.20 0.22
CA ALA A 104 3.36 -9.23 -0.56
C ALA A 104 2.11 -8.77 0.20
N PHE A 105 1.79 -7.47 0.17
CA PHE A 105 0.70 -6.95 0.98
C PHE A 105 -0.68 -7.55 0.67
N PRO A 106 -1.02 -8.00 -0.56
CA PRO A 106 -2.27 -8.72 -0.80
C PRO A 106 -2.29 -10.10 -0.10
N LEU A 107 -1.14 -10.79 -0.04
CA LEU A 107 -1.02 -12.07 0.67
C LEU A 107 -1.02 -11.86 2.19
N GLN A 108 -0.42 -10.79 2.68
CA GLN A 108 -0.49 -10.39 4.09
C GLN A 108 -1.93 -10.01 4.47
N MET A 109 -2.70 -9.37 3.58
CA MET A 109 -4.14 -9.14 3.77
C MET A 109 -4.87 -10.48 3.95
N ALA A 110 -4.68 -11.42 3.05
CA ALA A 110 -5.31 -12.74 3.13
C ALA A 110 -4.99 -13.46 4.44
N LYS A 111 -3.73 -13.41 4.88
CA LYS A 111 -3.30 -13.96 6.18
C LYS A 111 -4.03 -13.31 7.34
N GLN A 112 -4.16 -11.99 7.35
CA GLN A 112 -4.87 -11.25 8.41
C GLN A 112 -6.38 -11.51 8.37
N LEU A 113 -6.99 -11.60 7.18
CA LEU A 113 -8.42 -11.94 7.05
C LEU A 113 -8.75 -13.30 7.66
N ARG A 114 -7.91 -14.33 7.44
CA ARG A 114 -8.09 -15.65 8.07
C ARG A 114 -8.04 -15.58 9.62
N THR A 115 -7.30 -14.61 10.15
CA THR A 115 -7.27 -14.36 11.62
C THR A 115 -8.53 -13.64 12.11
N LEU A 116 -9.04 -12.69 11.31
CA LEU A 116 -10.23 -11.89 11.67
C LEU A 116 -11.53 -12.68 11.49
N VAL A 117 -11.57 -13.63 10.53
CA VAL A 117 -12.75 -14.43 10.20
C VAL A 117 -12.40 -15.91 10.30
N PRO A 118 -12.65 -16.56 11.45
CA PRO A 118 -12.32 -17.97 11.66
C PRO A 118 -13.00 -18.89 10.62
N GLY A 119 -12.23 -19.82 10.06
CA GLY A 119 -12.69 -20.77 9.05
C GLY A 119 -12.70 -20.22 7.62
N LEU A 120 -12.29 -18.95 7.42
CA LEU A 120 -12.20 -18.35 6.08
C LEU A 120 -11.03 -18.93 5.28
N THR A 121 -11.31 -19.36 4.05
CA THR A 121 -10.32 -19.65 3.02
C THR A 121 -10.20 -18.43 2.09
N VAL A 122 -8.98 -17.95 1.87
CA VAL A 122 -8.71 -16.83 0.95
C VAL A 122 -7.68 -17.28 -0.06
N GLU A 123 -8.01 -17.19 -1.34
CA GLU A 123 -7.08 -17.41 -2.45
C GLU A 123 -6.81 -16.10 -3.16
N VAL A 124 -5.53 -15.79 -3.40
CA VAL A 124 -5.11 -14.53 -4.03
C VAL A 124 -4.37 -14.81 -5.31
N THR A 125 -4.89 -14.31 -6.40
CA THR A 125 -4.22 -14.26 -7.70
C THR A 125 -3.63 -12.86 -7.88
N VAL A 126 -2.33 -12.76 -8.18
CA VAL A 126 -1.67 -11.47 -8.41
C VAL A 126 -1.30 -11.34 -9.88
N ARG A 127 -1.62 -10.19 -10.47
CA ARG A 127 -1.25 -9.82 -11.84
C ARG A 127 -0.71 -8.40 -11.86
N GLY A 128 0.14 -8.11 -12.83
CA GLY A 128 0.66 -6.77 -13.00
C GLY A 128 2.13 -6.73 -13.36
N GLY A 129 2.76 -5.60 -13.12
CA GLY A 129 4.16 -5.43 -13.53
C GLY A 129 4.71 -4.04 -13.24
N ARG A 130 5.89 -3.77 -13.82
CA ARG A 130 6.55 -2.47 -13.67
C ARG A 130 6.07 -1.50 -14.73
N GLY A 131 5.79 -0.26 -14.34
CA GLY A 131 5.49 0.83 -15.26
C GLY A 131 4.18 0.68 -16.03
N LEU A 132 3.31 -0.28 -15.65
CA LEU A 132 2.01 -0.47 -16.28
C LEU A 132 1.10 0.73 -16.01
N LEU A 133 0.39 1.14 -17.04
CA LEU A 133 -0.70 2.10 -16.97
C LEU A 133 -2.00 1.43 -16.53
N ALA A 134 -2.95 2.23 -16.07
CA ALA A 134 -4.29 1.75 -15.74
C ALA A 134 -4.97 1.03 -16.92
N SER A 135 -4.78 1.53 -18.15
CA SER A 135 -5.30 0.89 -19.37
C SER A 135 -4.71 -0.49 -19.62
N GLU A 136 -3.40 -0.67 -19.43
CA GLU A 136 -2.74 -1.98 -19.54
C GLU A 136 -3.18 -2.94 -18.42
N MET A 137 -3.43 -2.41 -17.23
CA MET A 137 -3.98 -3.17 -16.11
C MET A 137 -5.44 -3.56 -16.35
N LEU A 138 -6.24 -2.70 -17.02
CA LEU A 138 -7.62 -3.00 -17.42
C LEU A 138 -7.70 -4.19 -18.36
N GLU A 139 -6.76 -4.31 -19.30
CA GLU A 139 -6.65 -5.49 -20.18
C GLU A 139 -6.40 -6.78 -19.37
N LEU A 140 -5.54 -6.69 -18.33
CA LEU A 140 -5.32 -7.82 -17.42
C LEU A 140 -6.57 -8.16 -16.62
N LEU A 141 -7.32 -7.15 -16.16
CA LEU A 141 -8.59 -7.33 -15.47
C LEU A 141 -9.60 -8.07 -16.34
N HIS A 142 -9.84 -7.60 -17.56
CA HIS A 142 -10.77 -8.25 -18.50
C HIS A 142 -10.40 -9.71 -18.75
N LYS A 143 -9.11 -9.98 -18.98
CA LYS A 143 -8.62 -11.36 -19.22
C LYS A 143 -8.87 -12.27 -18.01
N GLU A 144 -8.57 -11.81 -16.80
CA GLU A 144 -8.72 -12.62 -15.59
C GLU A 144 -10.19 -12.82 -15.23
N LEU A 145 -11.03 -11.79 -15.33
CA LEU A 145 -12.46 -11.86 -15.07
C LEU A 145 -13.19 -12.77 -16.05
N ALA A 146 -12.74 -12.83 -17.30
CA ALA A 146 -13.27 -13.78 -18.29
C ALA A 146 -12.84 -15.23 -18.03
N ALA A 147 -11.71 -15.46 -17.37
CA ALA A 147 -11.14 -16.78 -17.14
C ALA A 147 -11.60 -17.43 -15.81
N LYS A 148 -11.87 -16.62 -14.79
CA LYS A 148 -12.18 -17.11 -13.43
C LYS A 148 -13.12 -16.15 -12.71
N HIS A 149 -14.01 -16.69 -11.89
CA HIS A 149 -14.82 -15.88 -10.99
C HIS A 149 -14.00 -15.44 -9.77
N TYR A 150 -14.11 -14.14 -9.44
CA TYR A 150 -13.55 -13.54 -8.23
C TYR A 150 -14.67 -12.87 -7.42
N ASN A 151 -14.49 -12.79 -6.11
CA ASN A 151 -15.42 -12.07 -5.22
C ASN A 151 -14.92 -10.64 -4.93
N LEU A 152 -13.59 -10.47 -4.99
CA LEU A 152 -12.93 -9.19 -4.72
C LEU A 152 -11.82 -8.93 -5.73
N VAL A 153 -11.83 -7.74 -6.30
CA VAL A 153 -10.69 -7.20 -7.07
C VAL A 153 -10.01 -6.11 -6.24
N ILE A 154 -8.68 -6.16 -6.16
CA ILE A 154 -7.84 -5.11 -5.59
C ILE A 154 -7.04 -4.51 -6.73
N TRP A 155 -7.27 -3.25 -7.06
CA TRP A 155 -6.60 -2.59 -8.19
C TRP A 155 -5.78 -1.39 -7.74
N GLN A 156 -4.44 -1.52 -7.80
CA GLN A 156 -3.49 -0.48 -7.46
C GLN A 156 -3.03 0.25 -8.71
N THR A 157 -3.28 1.55 -8.80
CA THR A 157 -3.00 2.34 -10.00
C THR A 157 -2.79 3.84 -9.71
N GLY A 158 -2.60 4.67 -10.74
CA GLY A 158 -2.51 6.12 -10.66
C GLY A 158 -1.10 6.70 -10.48
N THR A 159 -0.14 5.89 -10.04
CA THR A 159 1.24 6.39 -9.81
C THR A 159 1.96 6.67 -11.12
N VAL A 160 1.87 5.78 -12.10
CA VAL A 160 2.58 5.91 -13.39
C VAL A 160 1.98 7.05 -14.21
N GLU A 161 0.67 7.17 -14.19
CA GLU A 161 -0.07 8.23 -14.84
C GLU A 161 0.34 9.61 -14.31
N ALA A 162 0.38 9.76 -12.99
CA ALA A 162 0.78 11.01 -12.35
C ALA A 162 2.25 11.38 -12.64
N VAL A 163 3.15 10.40 -12.60
CA VAL A 163 4.57 10.59 -12.90
C VAL A 163 4.78 11.01 -14.36
N ARG A 164 4.03 10.43 -15.30
CA ARG A 164 4.10 10.75 -16.73
C ARG A 164 3.22 11.93 -17.12
N ASN A 165 2.50 12.52 -16.16
CA ASN A 165 1.56 13.62 -16.38
C ASN A 165 0.55 13.32 -17.51
N LEU A 166 0.00 12.11 -17.52
CA LEU A 166 -1.01 11.68 -18.48
C LEU A 166 -2.36 12.35 -18.18
N PRO A 167 -3.27 12.49 -19.19
CA PRO A 167 -4.55 13.15 -18.98
C PRO A 167 -5.38 12.51 -17.86
N PRO A 168 -5.72 13.22 -16.77
CA PRO A 168 -6.49 12.64 -15.66
C PRO A 168 -7.90 12.20 -16.08
N GLY A 169 -8.49 12.83 -17.10
CA GLY A 169 -9.80 12.44 -17.63
C GLY A 169 -9.80 11.04 -18.25
N GLU A 170 -8.77 10.70 -19.02
CA GLU A 170 -8.61 9.36 -19.61
C GLU A 170 -8.39 8.30 -18.51
N PHE A 171 -7.59 8.65 -17.50
CA PHE A 171 -7.40 7.81 -16.32
C PHE A 171 -8.72 7.53 -15.61
N GLY A 172 -9.54 8.56 -15.37
CA GLY A 172 -10.86 8.44 -14.74
C GLY A 172 -11.83 7.57 -15.55
N GLN A 173 -11.82 7.69 -16.88
CA GLN A 173 -12.61 6.82 -17.76
C GLN A 173 -12.18 5.36 -17.66
N THR A 174 -10.87 5.08 -17.71
CA THR A 174 -10.31 3.74 -17.55
C THR A 174 -10.69 3.12 -16.20
N LEU A 175 -10.66 3.92 -15.12
CA LEU A 175 -11.09 3.45 -13.79
C LEU A 175 -12.57 3.10 -13.77
N SER A 176 -13.43 3.93 -14.37
CA SER A 176 -14.88 3.71 -14.41
C SER A 176 -15.24 2.46 -15.23
N GLU A 177 -14.56 2.27 -16.37
CA GLU A 177 -14.70 1.06 -17.19
C GLU A 177 -14.30 -0.20 -16.41
N GLY A 178 -13.17 -0.17 -15.72
CA GLY A 178 -12.72 -1.29 -14.90
C GLY A 178 -13.65 -1.57 -13.71
N ALA A 179 -14.18 -0.54 -13.06
CA ALA A 179 -15.15 -0.70 -11.99
C ALA A 179 -16.43 -1.36 -12.51
N GLN A 180 -16.93 -0.94 -13.67
CA GLN A 180 -18.09 -1.56 -14.31
C GLN A 180 -17.83 -3.02 -14.67
N ALA A 181 -16.68 -3.35 -15.26
CA ALA A 181 -16.31 -4.72 -15.61
C ALA A 181 -16.25 -5.64 -14.38
N VAL A 182 -15.76 -5.13 -13.24
CA VAL A 182 -15.75 -5.88 -11.97
C VAL A 182 -17.15 -6.11 -11.45
N GLN A 183 -18.04 -5.09 -11.49
CA GLN A 183 -19.44 -5.24 -11.11
C GLN A 183 -20.18 -6.22 -12.00
N ASP A 184 -20.00 -6.16 -13.32
CA ASP A 184 -20.62 -7.07 -14.28
C ASP A 184 -20.18 -8.53 -14.07
N ALA A 185 -18.96 -8.73 -13.56
CA ALA A 185 -18.45 -10.04 -13.15
C ALA A 185 -18.99 -10.52 -11.78
N GLY A 186 -19.80 -9.72 -11.08
CA GLY A 186 -20.36 -10.05 -9.76
C GLY A 186 -19.34 -9.97 -8.63
N ALA A 187 -18.35 -9.10 -8.75
CA ALA A 187 -17.30 -8.87 -7.74
C ALA A 187 -17.35 -7.44 -7.19
N ASP A 188 -16.76 -7.26 -6.01
CA ASP A 188 -16.49 -5.94 -5.45
C ASP A 188 -15.08 -5.47 -5.80
N LEU A 189 -14.85 -4.16 -5.78
CA LEU A 189 -13.59 -3.52 -6.11
C LEU A 189 -13.02 -2.71 -4.94
N VAL A 190 -11.76 -2.93 -4.63
CA VAL A 190 -10.96 -2.02 -3.81
C VAL A 190 -9.90 -1.35 -4.69
N LEU A 191 -10.07 -0.07 -4.94
CA LEU A 191 -9.03 0.78 -5.54
C LEU A 191 -7.96 1.07 -4.50
N VAL A 192 -6.69 0.98 -4.89
CA VAL A 192 -5.54 1.32 -4.04
C VAL A 192 -4.83 2.50 -4.68
N ASP A 193 -4.82 3.62 -3.98
CA ASP A 193 -4.22 4.85 -4.45
C ASP A 193 -2.67 4.81 -4.53
N PRO A 194 -2.00 5.81 -5.13
CA PRO A 194 -0.55 5.89 -5.21
C PRO A 194 0.15 5.73 -3.87
N GLN A 195 1.37 5.20 -3.89
CA GLN A 195 2.19 5.17 -2.68
C GLN A 195 2.66 6.58 -2.30
N TYR A 196 2.80 6.82 -0.99
CA TYR A 196 3.44 8.03 -0.51
C TYR A 196 4.95 8.00 -0.78
N SER A 197 5.44 9.10 -1.31
CA SER A 197 6.84 9.46 -1.45
C SER A 197 6.93 10.98 -1.45
N ARG A 198 7.84 11.56 -0.64
CA ARG A 198 8.10 13.00 -0.66
C ARG A 198 8.54 13.47 -2.04
N PHE A 199 9.34 12.63 -2.69
CA PHE A 199 9.79 12.89 -4.04
C PHE A 199 8.61 12.97 -5.02
N LEU A 200 7.68 12.01 -5.00
CA LEU A 200 6.48 12.03 -5.84
C LEU A 200 5.60 13.25 -5.54
N GLN A 201 5.39 13.56 -4.26
CA GLN A 201 4.60 14.70 -3.84
C GLN A 201 5.17 16.05 -4.31
N THR A 202 6.51 16.14 -4.40
CA THR A 202 7.17 17.38 -4.84
C THR A 202 7.25 17.49 -6.37
N ASN A 203 7.33 16.37 -7.08
CA ASN A 203 7.66 16.36 -8.52
C ASN A 203 6.49 15.93 -9.42
N SER A 204 5.33 15.57 -8.86
CA SER A 204 4.14 15.16 -9.61
C SER A 204 2.89 15.80 -9.02
N ASN A 205 1.97 16.22 -9.89
CA ASN A 205 0.65 16.65 -9.46
C ASN A 205 -0.25 15.43 -9.27
N LEU A 206 -0.36 14.94 -8.02
CA LEU A 206 -1.15 13.75 -7.68
C LEU A 206 -2.65 14.05 -7.52
N ASP A 207 -3.03 15.28 -7.24
CA ASP A 207 -4.39 15.65 -6.86
C ASP A 207 -5.47 15.26 -7.89
N PRO A 208 -5.29 15.46 -9.21
CA PRO A 208 -6.30 15.06 -10.20
C PRO A 208 -6.53 13.54 -10.23
N TYR A 209 -5.49 12.75 -9.95
CA TYR A 209 -5.59 11.28 -9.92
C TYR A 209 -6.26 10.79 -8.64
N PHE A 210 -6.01 11.45 -7.50
CA PHE A 210 -6.76 11.18 -6.27
C PHE A 210 -8.23 11.52 -6.43
N GLN A 211 -8.56 12.64 -7.09
CA GLN A 211 -9.94 13.01 -7.39
C GLN A 211 -10.64 11.97 -8.26
N ALA A 212 -9.99 11.48 -9.31
CA ALA A 212 -10.53 10.43 -10.17
C ALA A 212 -10.80 9.13 -9.39
N LEU A 213 -9.84 8.68 -8.57
CA LEU A 213 -10.00 7.51 -7.70
C LEU A 213 -11.16 7.69 -6.71
N GLN A 214 -11.29 8.87 -6.10
CA GLN A 214 -12.37 9.19 -5.18
C GLN A 214 -13.73 9.22 -5.88
N GLN A 215 -13.83 9.78 -7.08
CA GLN A 215 -15.08 9.80 -7.86
C GLN A 215 -15.54 8.38 -8.19
N VAL A 216 -14.64 7.52 -8.66
CA VAL A 216 -14.98 6.13 -8.98
C VAL A 216 -15.30 5.31 -7.72
N SER A 217 -14.68 5.60 -6.60
CA SER A 217 -15.01 4.93 -5.33
C SER A 217 -16.40 5.25 -4.78
N ALA A 218 -17.10 6.22 -5.37
CA ALA A 218 -18.51 6.48 -5.06
C ALA A 218 -19.49 5.52 -5.79
N MET A 219 -19.01 4.70 -6.72
CA MET A 219 -19.81 3.67 -7.38
C MET A 219 -20.17 2.54 -6.39
N PRO A 220 -21.34 1.90 -6.51
CA PRO A 220 -21.69 0.74 -5.69
C PRO A 220 -20.64 -0.38 -5.80
N GLY A 221 -20.34 -1.07 -4.71
CA GLY A 221 -19.36 -2.17 -4.68
C GLY A 221 -17.89 -1.71 -4.87
N VAL A 222 -17.61 -0.41 -4.76
CA VAL A 222 -16.26 0.13 -4.90
C VAL A 222 -15.83 0.83 -3.61
N MET A 223 -14.66 0.48 -3.10
CA MET A 223 -14.01 1.17 -1.97
C MET A 223 -12.64 1.70 -2.38
N LEU A 224 -12.19 2.76 -1.70
CA LEU A 224 -10.85 3.32 -1.87
C LEU A 224 -9.99 3.01 -0.64
N PHE A 225 -8.91 2.27 -0.82
CA PHE A 225 -7.86 2.09 0.17
C PHE A 225 -6.85 3.21 0.06
N ARG A 226 -6.87 4.16 1.01
CA ARG A 226 -6.04 5.37 1.03
C ARG A 226 -4.62 5.06 1.52
N ARG A 227 -3.89 4.27 0.73
CA ARG A 227 -2.51 3.86 1.02
C ARG A 227 -1.58 5.06 1.18
N PHE A 228 -1.76 6.10 0.37
CA PHE A 228 -0.96 7.32 0.42
C PHE A 228 -1.01 7.97 1.80
N ASP A 229 -2.21 8.17 2.34
CA ASP A 229 -2.38 8.81 3.64
C ASP A 229 -1.83 7.97 4.78
N LEU A 230 -2.05 6.64 4.75
CA LEU A 230 -1.47 5.72 5.72
C LEU A 230 0.06 5.81 5.74
N MET A 231 0.70 5.71 4.58
CA MET A 231 2.15 5.77 4.47
C MET A 231 2.69 7.14 4.88
N ARG A 232 1.99 8.23 4.53
CA ARG A 232 2.35 9.59 4.92
C ARG A 232 2.27 9.77 6.44
N GLY A 233 1.20 9.28 7.06
CA GLY A 233 1.05 9.29 8.52
C GLY A 233 2.20 8.56 9.20
N TRP A 234 2.49 7.31 8.81
CA TRP A 234 3.60 6.55 9.40
C TRP A 234 4.95 7.22 9.22
N ALA A 235 5.22 7.83 8.06
CA ALA A 235 6.47 8.54 7.82
C ALA A 235 6.61 9.80 8.67
N ASN A 236 5.50 10.50 8.97
CA ASN A 236 5.50 11.72 9.78
C ASN A 236 5.57 11.42 11.29
N ASP A 237 4.96 10.32 11.74
CA ASP A 237 4.90 9.93 13.15
C ASP A 237 6.13 9.17 13.64
N GLY A 238 7.20 9.12 12.83
CA GLY A 238 8.45 8.43 13.16
C GLY A 238 8.37 6.90 13.07
N GLY A 239 7.35 6.36 12.40
CA GLY A 239 7.18 4.95 12.09
C GLY A 239 7.98 4.52 10.86
N ILE A 240 7.28 4.05 9.80
CA ILE A 240 7.91 3.57 8.57
C ILE A 240 8.14 4.72 7.60
N ASP A 241 9.39 5.06 7.34
CA ASP A 241 9.82 6.06 6.35
C ASP A 241 10.89 5.49 5.43
N LEU A 242 10.47 5.01 4.25
CA LEU A 242 11.40 4.35 3.31
C LEU A 242 12.47 5.28 2.75
N GLU A 243 12.18 6.59 2.66
CA GLU A 243 13.13 7.57 2.10
C GLU A 243 14.21 7.96 3.11
N ARG A 244 13.89 7.95 4.41
CA ARG A 244 14.82 8.25 5.50
C ARG A 244 15.46 7.01 6.13
N THR A 245 14.96 5.83 5.80
CA THR A 245 15.51 4.56 6.29
C THR A 245 16.90 4.32 5.70
N ALA A 246 17.85 3.98 6.54
CA ALA A 246 19.22 3.63 6.12
C ALA A 246 19.19 2.47 5.11
N ARG A 247 20.13 2.45 4.16
CA ARG A 247 20.15 1.44 3.10
C ARG A 247 20.21 0.01 3.65
N SER A 248 20.94 -0.20 4.76
CA SER A 248 21.04 -1.49 5.48
C SER A 248 19.69 -1.99 6.01
N ASP A 249 18.79 -1.09 6.37
CA ASP A 249 17.51 -1.42 7.04
C ASP A 249 16.32 -1.35 6.08
N ARG A 250 16.55 -0.96 4.82
CA ARG A 250 15.49 -0.70 3.85
C ARG A 250 14.66 -1.94 3.54
N GLU A 251 15.28 -3.09 3.39
CA GLU A 251 14.57 -4.35 3.15
C GLU A 251 13.60 -4.66 4.30
N LYS A 252 14.08 -4.58 5.54
CA LYS A 252 13.26 -4.78 6.74
C LYS A 252 12.11 -3.77 6.81
N ALA A 253 12.35 -2.51 6.47
CA ALA A 253 11.32 -1.48 6.45
C ALA A 253 10.25 -1.76 5.38
N VAL A 254 10.65 -2.21 4.18
CA VAL A 254 9.70 -2.59 3.12
C VAL A 254 8.87 -3.82 3.52
N VAL A 255 9.48 -4.85 4.12
CA VAL A 255 8.76 -6.01 4.67
C VAL A 255 7.72 -5.56 5.71
N THR A 256 8.13 -4.69 6.63
CA THR A 256 7.24 -4.12 7.65
C THR A 256 6.09 -3.32 7.02
N LEU A 257 6.39 -2.50 6.01
CA LEU A 257 5.39 -1.75 5.26
C LEU A 257 4.33 -2.66 4.63
N HIS A 258 4.75 -3.72 3.95
CA HIS A 258 3.83 -4.69 3.34
C HIS A 258 2.93 -5.37 4.39
N ALA A 259 3.48 -5.75 5.54
CA ALA A 259 2.70 -6.31 6.63
C ALA A 259 1.68 -5.31 7.20
N CYS A 260 2.07 -4.02 7.32
CA CYS A 260 1.18 -2.96 7.77
C CYS A 260 0.05 -2.70 6.77
N LEU A 261 0.37 -2.55 5.48
CA LEU A 261 -0.62 -2.36 4.43
C LEU A 261 -1.60 -3.54 4.37
N GLY A 262 -1.10 -4.78 4.42
CA GLY A 262 -1.93 -5.98 4.45
C GLY A 262 -2.89 -6.01 5.63
N ARG A 263 -2.45 -5.60 6.82
CA ARG A 263 -3.29 -5.52 8.02
C ARG A 263 -4.41 -4.49 7.89
N HIS A 264 -4.11 -3.29 7.36
CA HIS A 264 -5.10 -2.24 7.17
C HIS A 264 -6.10 -2.62 6.06
N LEU A 265 -5.62 -3.18 4.96
CA LEU A 265 -6.47 -3.66 3.87
C LEU A 265 -7.40 -4.81 4.34
N ALA A 266 -6.90 -5.74 5.17
CA ALA A 266 -7.72 -6.79 5.76
C ALA A 266 -8.85 -6.24 6.64
N ARG A 267 -8.60 -5.18 7.41
CA ARG A 267 -9.63 -4.54 8.22
C ARG A 267 -10.67 -3.81 7.37
N LEU A 268 -10.22 -3.13 6.29
CA LEU A 268 -11.12 -2.53 5.33
C LEU A 268 -12.08 -3.58 4.76
N VAL A 269 -11.53 -4.69 4.26
CA VAL A 269 -12.33 -5.80 3.69
C VAL A 269 -13.24 -6.43 4.76
N ALA A 270 -12.74 -6.67 5.97
CA ALA A 270 -13.54 -7.23 7.05
C ALA A 270 -14.64 -6.29 7.56
N SER A 271 -14.56 -4.98 7.32
CA SER A 271 -15.61 -4.04 7.72
C SER A 271 -16.92 -4.29 6.98
N SER A 272 -16.90 -4.89 5.78
CA SER A 272 -18.07 -5.29 5.01
C SER A 272 -18.97 -6.35 5.69
N ILE A 273 -18.46 -7.06 6.72
CA ILE A 273 -19.25 -7.98 7.52
C ILE A 273 -20.32 -7.23 8.34
N ARG A 274 -20.09 -5.96 8.64
CA ARG A 274 -20.92 -5.12 9.53
C ARG A 274 -22.00 -4.31 8.79
N GLY A 275 -21.91 -4.28 7.47
CA GLY A 275 -22.91 -3.66 6.57
C GLY A 275 -24.03 -4.68 6.21
#